data_04f1b4107839b0ca3aa6dde338bee119
#
_entry.id   04f1b4107839b0ca3aa6dde338bee119
#
_cell.length_a   1.000
_cell.length_b   1.000
_cell.length_c   1.000
_cell.angle_alpha   90.00
_cell.angle_beta   90.00
_cell.angle_gamma   90.00
#
_symmetry.space_group_name_H-M   'P 1'
#
loop_
_entity.id
_entity.type
_entity.pdbx_description
1 polymer ?
#
loop_
_entity_poly.entity_id
_entity_poly.type
_entity_poly.pdbx_seq_one_letter_code
_entity_poly.pdbx_strand_id
1 'polypeptide(L)'
;MKKFLIAVVLVAVAAVPACTNKQGETEAPVFITVNIQLQPGFVDVGTPAPVQIQTMVLSSHLKSSAASDPQGFATTTINTYIVHFRRTDGGTRVPPDQTFGCGVTVPSNGTATLSNFPILPVSAIQAAPFDQLLPFNGGVDRETGKTEIHMAWDITFFGQTAAGQRVQSETASGGLLFVDAAVTPESRKVKR
;
A
#
# COMPACT_ATOMS: atom_id res chain seq x y z
N MET A 1 8.85 -14.62 -55.93
CA MET A 1 8.36 -13.42 -55.21
C MET A 1 7.10 -13.64 -54.37
N LYS A 2 6.14 -14.50 -54.77
CA LYS A 2 4.90 -14.74 -53.96
C LYS A 2 5.11 -15.42 -52.58
N LYS A 3 6.16 -16.22 -52.40
CA LYS A 3 6.44 -16.91 -51.15
C LYS A 3 7.05 -16.00 -50.06
N PHE A 4 7.68 -14.88 -50.44
CA PHE A 4 8.26 -13.91 -49.50
C PHE A 4 7.21 -12.99 -48.88
N LEU A 5 6.12 -12.73 -49.56
CA LEU A 5 5.04 -11.86 -49.10
C LEU A 5 4.22 -12.52 -47.96
N ILE A 6 4.08 -13.85 -48.01
CA ILE A 6 3.34 -14.61 -46.97
C ILE A 6 4.13 -14.65 -45.63
N ALA A 7 5.44 -14.71 -45.71
CA ALA A 7 6.28 -14.71 -44.49
C ALA A 7 6.25 -13.36 -43.74
N VAL A 8 6.17 -12.24 -44.48
CA VAL A 8 6.11 -10.89 -43.87
C VAL A 8 4.77 -10.63 -43.19
N VAL A 9 3.67 -11.14 -43.71
CA VAL A 9 2.35 -10.99 -43.11
C VAL A 9 2.20 -11.82 -41.83
N LEU A 10 2.82 -12.99 -41.76
CA LEU A 10 2.78 -13.86 -40.60
C LEU A 10 3.59 -13.29 -39.38
N VAL A 11 4.66 -12.54 -39.63
CA VAL A 11 5.46 -11.88 -38.59
C VAL A 11 4.78 -10.62 -38.04
N ALA A 12 3.98 -9.92 -38.89
CA ALA A 12 3.27 -8.71 -38.46
C ALA A 12 2.08 -8.98 -37.47
N VAL A 13 1.53 -10.20 -37.49
CA VAL A 13 0.42 -10.58 -36.58
C VAL A 13 0.92 -10.94 -35.17
N ALA A 14 2.21 -11.27 -35.00
CA ALA A 14 2.79 -11.65 -33.70
C ALA A 14 3.20 -10.47 -32.81
N ALA A 15 3.10 -9.22 -33.28
CA ALA A 15 3.55 -8.03 -32.57
C ALA A 15 2.39 -7.14 -32.10
N VAL A 16 1.25 -7.71 -31.72
CA VAL A 16 0.26 -6.97 -30.94
C VAL A 16 0.76 -6.98 -29.49
N PRO A 17 1.31 -5.87 -28.96
CA PRO A 17 1.56 -5.80 -27.53
C PRO A 17 0.19 -5.89 -26.85
N ALA A 18 -0.09 -7.01 -26.20
CA ALA A 18 -1.17 -7.10 -25.25
C ALA A 18 -0.84 -6.09 -24.14
N CYS A 19 -1.39 -4.89 -24.25
CA CYS A 19 -1.47 -3.96 -23.13
C CYS A 19 -2.40 -4.60 -22.09
N THR A 20 -1.88 -5.55 -21.35
CA THR A 20 -2.57 -6.09 -20.19
C THR A 20 -2.48 -5.06 -19.09
N ASN A 21 -3.56 -4.31 -18.90
CA ASN A 21 -3.79 -3.57 -17.67
C ASN A 21 -3.85 -4.59 -16.53
N LYS A 22 -2.75 -4.74 -15.78
CA LYS A 22 -2.62 -5.69 -14.67
C LYS A 22 -3.63 -5.48 -13.53
N GLN A 23 -4.41 -4.41 -13.57
CA GLN A 23 -5.43 -4.09 -12.57
C GLN A 23 -6.75 -4.89 -12.68
N GLY A 24 -6.88 -5.78 -13.64
CA GLY A 24 -8.12 -6.54 -13.84
C GLY A 24 -7.96 -8.05 -14.02
N GLU A 25 -6.74 -8.57 -13.98
CA GLU A 25 -6.42 -9.97 -14.34
C GLU A 25 -6.54 -10.99 -13.20
N THR A 26 -7.21 -10.66 -12.12
CA THR A 26 -7.63 -11.74 -11.23
C THR A 26 -8.81 -12.46 -11.89
N GLU A 27 -8.71 -13.79 -12.02
CA GLU A 27 -9.77 -14.66 -12.54
C GLU A 27 -11.07 -14.58 -11.71
N ALA A 28 -10.99 -13.94 -10.54
CA ALA A 28 -12.11 -13.79 -9.64
C ALA A 28 -13.22 -12.92 -10.23
N PRO A 29 -14.50 -13.29 -10.02
CA PRO A 29 -15.66 -12.54 -10.50
C PRO A 29 -15.89 -11.23 -9.74
N VAL A 30 -15.03 -10.91 -8.78
CA VAL A 30 -15.12 -9.73 -7.92
C VAL A 30 -13.87 -8.87 -8.01
N PHE A 31 -14.01 -7.59 -7.65
CA PHE A 31 -12.92 -6.69 -7.32
C PHE A 31 -13.14 -6.10 -5.91
N ILE A 32 -12.03 -5.82 -5.23
CA ILE A 32 -12.04 -5.26 -3.87
C ILE A 32 -11.55 -3.82 -3.92
N THR A 33 -12.37 -2.89 -3.44
CA THR A 33 -12.00 -1.50 -3.23
C THR A 33 -11.61 -1.27 -1.78
N VAL A 34 -10.72 -0.29 -1.55
CA VAL A 34 -10.19 0.05 -0.23
C VAL A 34 -10.48 1.51 0.06
N ASN A 35 -11.25 1.79 1.11
CA ASN A 35 -11.54 3.14 1.56
C ASN A 35 -10.93 3.38 2.95
N ILE A 36 -9.94 4.28 3.03
CA ILE A 36 -9.29 4.67 4.28
C ILE A 36 -10.09 5.84 4.87
N GLN A 37 -10.70 5.61 6.03
CA GLN A 37 -11.52 6.61 6.69
C GLN A 37 -10.71 7.45 7.68
N LEU A 38 -9.77 6.82 8.41
CA LEU A 38 -8.95 7.50 9.39
C LEU A 38 -7.53 6.94 9.37
N GLN A 39 -6.60 7.78 8.95
CA GLN A 39 -5.17 7.45 8.87
C GLN A 39 -4.35 8.27 9.88
N PRO A 40 -3.18 7.79 10.30
CA PRO A 40 -2.25 8.58 11.12
C PRO A 40 -1.73 9.78 10.32
N GLY A 41 -1.63 10.94 10.96
CA GLY A 41 -1.11 12.15 10.33
C GLY A 41 0.41 12.30 10.51
N PHE A 42 0.92 12.02 11.72
CA PHE A 42 2.34 12.12 12.04
C PHE A 42 2.79 10.97 12.94
N VAL A 43 4.09 10.73 12.96
CA VAL A 43 4.78 9.72 13.77
C VAL A 43 5.90 10.39 14.54
N ASP A 44 5.85 10.30 15.86
CA ASP A 44 6.92 10.75 16.74
C ASP A 44 8.01 9.67 16.82
N VAL A 45 9.19 9.98 16.31
CA VAL A 45 10.34 9.06 16.37
C VAL A 45 11.00 9.00 17.74
N GLY A 46 10.79 10.02 18.60
CA GLY A 46 11.29 10.08 19.96
C GLY A 46 10.55 9.13 20.91
N THR A 47 9.25 8.90 20.63
CA THR A 47 8.39 7.97 21.37
C THR A 47 7.71 6.99 20.40
N PRO A 48 8.49 6.07 19.78
CA PRO A 48 7.99 5.27 18.67
C PRO A 48 6.90 4.30 19.10
N ALA A 49 5.78 4.37 18.40
CA ALA A 49 4.66 3.43 18.51
C ALA A 49 4.37 2.81 17.12
N PRO A 50 3.77 1.60 17.05
CA PRO A 50 3.39 1.04 15.76
C PRO A 50 2.46 1.98 15.00
N VAL A 51 2.75 2.25 13.73
CA VAL A 51 1.87 3.06 12.89
C VAL A 51 0.72 2.19 12.42
N GLN A 52 -0.51 2.64 12.67
CA GLN A 52 -1.72 1.90 12.36
C GLN A 52 -2.71 2.79 11.61
N ILE A 53 -3.42 2.22 10.64
CA ILE A 53 -4.64 2.81 10.10
C ILE A 53 -5.75 2.54 11.09
N GLN A 54 -6.37 3.58 11.62
CA GLN A 54 -7.38 3.43 12.67
C GLN A 54 -8.67 2.83 12.13
N THR A 55 -9.10 3.22 10.93
CA THR A 55 -10.30 2.67 10.30
C THR A 55 -10.17 2.66 8.79
N MET A 56 -10.44 1.50 8.18
CA MET A 56 -10.63 1.35 6.74
C MET A 56 -11.77 0.40 6.44
N VAL A 57 -12.33 0.52 5.24
CA VAL A 57 -13.41 -0.33 4.75
C VAL A 57 -12.97 -1.00 3.46
N LEU A 58 -13.05 -2.32 3.43
CA LEU A 58 -12.92 -3.12 2.21
C LEU A 58 -14.33 -3.37 1.67
N SER A 59 -14.54 -3.11 0.38
CA SER A 59 -15.82 -3.35 -0.28
C SER A 59 -15.62 -4.30 -1.45
N SER A 60 -16.43 -5.35 -1.52
CA SER A 60 -16.43 -6.32 -2.62
C SER A 60 -17.53 -5.98 -3.62
N HIS A 61 -17.19 -6.00 -4.89
CA HIS A 61 -18.12 -5.72 -5.99
C HIS A 61 -18.02 -6.83 -7.05
N LEU A 62 -19.15 -7.33 -7.52
CA LEU A 62 -19.18 -8.23 -8.67
C LEU A 62 -18.78 -7.48 -9.94
N LYS A 63 -17.93 -8.08 -10.77
CA LYS A 63 -17.46 -7.50 -12.04
C LYS A 63 -18.59 -7.35 -13.08
N SER A 64 -19.66 -8.14 -12.96
CA SER A 64 -20.84 -8.03 -13.81
C SER A 64 -22.05 -7.61 -12.97
N SER A 65 -22.71 -6.54 -13.37
CA SER A 65 -23.93 -6.06 -12.72
C SER A 65 -25.12 -7.00 -12.87
N ALA A 66 -25.09 -7.91 -13.86
CA ALA A 66 -26.09 -8.95 -14.07
C ALA A 66 -25.78 -10.23 -13.27
N ALA A 67 -24.58 -10.33 -12.66
CA ALA A 67 -24.21 -11.49 -11.86
C ALA A 67 -24.90 -11.44 -10.50
N SER A 68 -25.33 -12.61 -10.03
CA SER A 68 -25.76 -12.83 -8.66
C SER A 68 -24.91 -13.93 -8.05
N ASP A 69 -24.71 -13.87 -6.74
CA ASP A 69 -23.94 -14.87 -6.00
C ASP A 69 -24.77 -15.42 -4.83
N PRO A 70 -25.88 -16.14 -5.12
CA PRO A 70 -26.79 -16.62 -4.07
C PRO A 70 -26.16 -17.70 -3.17
N GLN A 71 -25.06 -18.31 -3.60
CA GLN A 71 -24.34 -19.35 -2.85
C GLN A 71 -23.09 -18.83 -2.15
N GLY A 72 -22.73 -17.55 -2.33
CA GLY A 72 -21.59 -16.92 -1.66
C GLY A 72 -20.22 -17.34 -2.18
N PHE A 73 -20.11 -17.93 -3.38
CA PHE A 73 -18.84 -18.36 -3.97
C PHE A 73 -17.87 -17.21 -4.24
N ALA A 74 -18.40 -16.00 -4.42
CA ALA A 74 -17.61 -14.79 -4.62
C ALA A 74 -17.24 -14.09 -3.29
N THR A 75 -17.67 -14.59 -2.14
CA THR A 75 -17.20 -14.15 -0.84
C THR A 75 -15.68 -14.30 -0.78
N THR A 76 -14.97 -13.23 -0.40
CA THR A 76 -13.52 -13.17 -0.46
C THR A 76 -12.92 -13.21 0.94
N THR A 77 -11.94 -14.09 1.15
CA THR A 77 -11.09 -14.10 2.35
C THR A 77 -9.77 -13.45 2.02
N ILE A 78 -9.48 -12.34 2.68
CA ILE A 78 -8.20 -11.63 2.59
C ILE A 78 -7.24 -12.23 3.60
N ASN A 79 -6.10 -12.72 3.14
CA ASN A 79 -5.12 -13.42 3.97
C ASN A 79 -3.89 -12.58 4.28
N THR A 80 -3.53 -11.65 3.40
CA THR A 80 -2.29 -10.90 3.46
C THR A 80 -2.46 -9.51 2.87
N TYR A 81 -1.68 -8.56 3.35
CA TYR A 81 -1.51 -7.28 2.68
C TYR A 81 -0.04 -6.86 2.68
N ILE A 82 0.32 -6.02 1.71
CA ILE A 82 1.65 -5.47 1.54
C ILE A 82 1.54 -3.96 1.60
N VAL A 83 2.45 -3.33 2.34
CA VAL A 83 2.59 -1.88 2.43
C VAL A 83 3.92 -1.50 1.81
N HIS A 84 3.89 -0.70 0.77
CA HIS A 84 5.04 -0.13 0.09
C HIS A 84 5.20 1.34 0.49
N PHE A 85 6.46 1.78 0.70
CA PHE A 85 6.76 3.16 1.12
C PHE A 85 7.57 3.88 0.05
N ARG A 86 7.32 5.18 -0.10
CA ARG A 86 8.09 6.08 -0.98
C ARG A 86 8.28 7.43 -0.32
N ARG A 87 9.45 8.04 -0.53
CA ARG A 87 9.74 9.41 -0.07
C ARG A 87 9.02 10.42 -0.95
N THR A 88 8.53 11.49 -0.31
CA THR A 88 7.91 12.64 -1.02
C THR A 88 8.64 13.96 -0.80
N ASP A 89 9.73 13.93 -0.04
CA ASP A 89 10.55 15.08 0.34
C ASP A 89 11.89 15.20 -0.42
N GLY A 90 12.14 14.28 -1.36
CA GLY A 90 13.35 14.24 -2.18
C GLY A 90 14.43 13.27 -1.68
N GLY A 91 14.27 12.64 -0.52
CA GLY A 91 15.12 11.53 -0.08
C GLY A 91 14.83 10.25 -0.84
N THR A 92 15.74 9.29 -0.75
CA THR A 92 15.65 7.99 -1.43
C THR A 92 15.52 6.81 -0.47
N ARG A 93 15.98 6.96 0.77
CA ARG A 93 15.92 5.89 1.78
C ARG A 93 14.50 5.70 2.28
N VAL A 94 14.01 4.48 2.16
CA VAL A 94 12.69 4.03 2.64
C VAL A 94 12.84 2.77 3.48
N PRO A 95 11.93 2.47 4.41
CA PRO A 95 11.87 1.17 5.05
C PRO A 95 11.55 0.10 3.99
N PRO A 96 11.93 -1.15 4.22
CA PRO A 96 11.53 -2.26 3.34
C PRO A 96 10.02 -2.41 3.34
N ASP A 97 9.49 -2.97 2.27
CA ASP A 97 8.08 -3.33 2.17
C ASP A 97 7.66 -4.18 3.36
N GLN A 98 6.52 -3.85 3.94
CA GLN A 98 5.97 -4.57 5.07
C GLN A 98 4.89 -5.52 4.60
N THR A 99 5.01 -6.78 4.98
CA THR A 99 3.99 -7.80 4.69
C THR A 99 3.37 -8.27 6.00
N PHE A 100 2.06 -8.21 6.06
CA PHE A 100 1.30 -8.61 7.24
C PHE A 100 0.26 -9.67 6.87
N GLY A 101 0.05 -10.61 7.80
CA GLY A 101 -1.10 -11.52 7.74
C GLY A 101 -2.38 -10.81 8.17
N CYS A 102 -3.49 -11.21 7.55
CA CYS A 102 -4.82 -10.75 7.95
C CYS A 102 -5.83 -11.86 7.67
N GLY A 103 -6.88 -11.95 8.47
CA GLY A 103 -7.92 -12.98 8.35
C GLY A 103 -9.29 -12.33 8.23
N VAL A 104 -9.55 -11.62 7.11
CA VAL A 104 -10.77 -10.83 6.93
C VAL A 104 -11.61 -11.41 5.82
N THR A 105 -12.89 -11.64 6.09
CA THR A 105 -13.87 -12.08 5.10
C THR A 105 -14.71 -10.90 4.65
N VAL A 106 -14.75 -10.66 3.35
CA VAL A 106 -15.57 -9.64 2.69
C VAL A 106 -16.67 -10.36 1.92
N PRO A 107 -17.94 -10.20 2.31
CA PRO A 107 -19.06 -10.82 1.60
C PRO A 107 -19.14 -10.32 0.16
N SER A 108 -19.70 -11.14 -0.73
CA SER A 108 -20.02 -10.72 -2.11
C SER A 108 -20.96 -9.53 -2.10
N ASN A 109 -20.63 -8.46 -2.83
CA ASN A 109 -21.34 -7.16 -2.81
C ASN A 109 -21.52 -6.58 -1.40
N GLY A 110 -20.60 -6.90 -0.48
CA GLY A 110 -20.63 -6.44 0.90
C GLY A 110 -19.36 -5.72 1.30
N THR A 111 -19.29 -5.38 2.57
CA THR A 111 -18.17 -4.64 3.16
C THR A 111 -17.63 -5.33 4.40
N ALA A 112 -16.33 -5.08 4.69
CA ALA A 112 -15.70 -5.41 5.96
C ALA A 112 -14.95 -4.18 6.47
N THR A 113 -15.19 -3.82 7.75
CA THR A 113 -14.49 -2.73 8.41
C THR A 113 -13.30 -3.28 9.20
N LEU A 114 -12.14 -2.68 9.01
CA LEU A 114 -10.91 -3.00 9.70
C LEU A 114 -10.52 -1.86 10.64
N SER A 115 -10.07 -2.20 11.84
CA SER A 115 -9.67 -1.22 12.86
C SER A 115 -8.27 -1.53 13.37
N ASN A 116 -7.49 -0.47 13.65
CA ASN A 116 -6.13 -0.54 14.20
C ASN A 116 -5.19 -1.45 13.38
N PHE A 117 -5.19 -1.24 12.07
CA PHE A 117 -4.48 -2.06 11.12
C PHE A 117 -3.03 -1.61 10.97
N PRO A 118 -2.02 -2.43 11.35
CA PRO A 118 -0.62 -2.01 11.35
C PRO A 118 -0.10 -1.81 9.92
N ILE A 119 0.67 -0.74 9.71
CA ILE A 119 1.36 -0.48 8.44
C ILE A 119 2.87 -0.35 8.59
N LEU A 120 3.35 0.06 9.79
CA LEU A 120 4.78 0.16 10.06
C LEU A 120 5.07 -0.26 11.50
N PRO A 121 5.94 -1.28 11.73
CA PRO A 121 6.31 -1.72 13.07
C PRO A 121 7.29 -0.75 13.74
N VAL A 122 7.34 -0.77 15.06
CA VAL A 122 8.28 0.06 15.86
C VAL A 122 9.73 -0.14 15.44
N SER A 123 10.13 -1.38 15.16
CA SER A 123 11.50 -1.71 14.73
C SER A 123 11.93 -0.99 13.46
N ALA A 124 11.00 -0.73 12.54
CA ALA A 124 11.28 0.04 11.34
C ALA A 124 11.44 1.54 11.64
N ILE A 125 10.70 2.07 12.62
CA ILE A 125 10.83 3.48 13.06
C ILE A 125 12.16 3.70 13.79
N GLN A 126 12.65 2.70 14.50
CA GLN A 126 13.92 2.74 15.23
C GLN A 126 15.15 2.52 14.34
N ALA A 127 14.95 2.36 13.03
CA ALA A 127 16.01 2.18 12.04
C ALA A 127 16.12 3.38 11.10
N ALA A 128 17.23 3.43 10.33
CA ALA A 128 17.38 4.45 9.29
C ALA A 128 16.28 4.32 8.22
N PRO A 129 15.75 5.45 7.74
CA PRO A 129 16.23 6.83 7.94
C PRO A 129 15.70 7.54 9.18
N PHE A 130 14.73 6.99 9.88
CA PHE A 130 13.98 7.69 10.93
C PHE A 130 14.78 7.95 12.22
N ASP A 131 15.65 7.02 12.61
CA ASP A 131 16.54 7.16 13.77
C ASP A 131 17.47 8.37 13.69
N GLN A 132 17.74 8.86 12.46
CA GLN A 132 18.58 10.05 12.22
C GLN A 132 17.94 11.35 12.72
N LEU A 133 16.61 11.38 12.84
CA LEU A 133 15.88 12.54 13.36
C LEU A 133 16.06 12.72 14.87
N LEU A 134 16.54 11.69 15.59
CA LEU A 134 16.81 11.77 17.00
C LEU A 134 18.04 12.67 17.27
N PRO A 135 18.03 13.53 18.32
CA PRO A 135 19.08 14.51 18.59
C PRO A 135 20.48 13.89 18.74
N PHE A 136 20.58 12.71 19.36
CA PHE A 136 21.84 12.00 19.55
C PHE A 136 22.38 11.36 18.26
N ASN A 137 21.57 11.25 17.20
CA ASN A 137 21.96 10.76 15.88
C ASN A 137 22.15 11.90 14.86
N GLY A 138 22.03 13.16 15.30
CA GLY A 138 22.23 14.34 14.48
C GLY A 138 20.99 15.23 14.33
N GLY A 139 19.78 14.72 14.60
CA GLY A 139 18.52 15.46 14.61
C GLY A 139 18.02 15.88 13.24
N VAL A 140 18.60 15.33 12.17
CA VAL A 140 18.26 15.67 10.77
C VAL A 140 18.41 14.43 9.89
N ASP A 141 17.57 14.32 8.89
CA ASP A 141 17.74 13.36 7.82
C ASP A 141 19.00 13.66 7.01
N ARG A 142 19.88 12.70 6.83
CA ARG A 142 21.18 12.88 6.18
C ARG A 142 21.10 13.10 4.67
N GLU A 143 19.98 12.71 4.04
CA GLU A 143 19.79 12.93 2.61
C GLU A 143 19.26 14.32 2.29
N THR A 144 18.32 14.82 3.09
CA THR A 144 17.65 16.09 2.81
C THR A 144 18.09 17.24 3.70
N GLY A 145 18.79 16.96 4.82
CA GLY A 145 19.16 17.93 5.84
C GLY A 145 17.99 18.48 6.67
N LYS A 146 16.79 17.92 6.50
CA LYS A 146 15.58 18.35 7.21
C LYS A 146 15.41 17.62 8.54
N THR A 147 14.65 18.24 9.46
CA THR A 147 14.29 17.68 10.76
C THR A 147 13.03 16.82 10.73
N GLU A 148 12.53 16.57 9.55
CA GLU A 148 11.32 15.81 9.27
C GLU A 148 11.48 14.97 8.01
N ILE A 149 10.75 13.87 7.92
CA ILE A 149 10.71 12.98 6.77
C ILE A 149 9.27 12.82 6.32
N HIS A 150 9.00 13.16 5.06
CA HIS A 150 7.69 12.95 4.44
C HIS A 150 7.69 11.68 3.61
N MET A 151 6.75 10.78 3.89
CA MET A 151 6.53 9.55 3.14
C MET A 151 5.11 9.44 2.65
N ALA A 152 4.94 8.86 1.48
CA ALA A 152 3.69 8.24 1.08
C ALA A 152 3.81 6.73 1.28
N TRP A 153 2.69 6.08 1.48
CA TRP A 153 2.57 4.64 1.54
C TRP A 153 1.41 4.17 0.66
N ASP A 154 1.56 2.97 0.13
CA ASP A 154 0.60 2.30 -0.74
C ASP A 154 0.30 0.93 -0.14
N ILE A 155 -0.98 0.58 0.04
CA ILE A 155 -1.40 -0.70 0.60
C ILE A 155 -2.21 -1.49 -0.42
N THR A 156 -1.91 -2.78 -0.53
CA THR A 156 -2.60 -3.72 -1.43
C THR A 156 -2.91 -5.00 -0.67
N PHE A 157 -4.13 -5.48 -0.78
CA PHE A 157 -4.63 -6.69 -0.13
C PHE A 157 -4.69 -7.86 -1.09
N PHE A 158 -4.37 -9.06 -0.57
CA PHE A 158 -4.36 -10.30 -1.33
C PHE A 158 -5.18 -11.36 -0.62
N GLY A 159 -5.94 -12.11 -1.38
CA GLY A 159 -6.81 -13.15 -0.85
C GLY A 159 -7.33 -14.08 -1.92
N GLN A 160 -8.39 -14.77 -1.58
CA GLN A 160 -9.07 -15.66 -2.51
C GLN A 160 -10.58 -15.70 -2.23
N THR A 161 -11.36 -15.95 -3.27
CA THR A 161 -12.79 -16.21 -3.14
C THR A 161 -13.05 -17.58 -2.50
N ALA A 162 -14.27 -17.83 -2.04
CA ALA A 162 -14.68 -19.15 -1.56
C ALA A 162 -14.55 -20.24 -2.66
N ALA A 163 -14.59 -19.85 -3.94
CA ALA A 163 -14.30 -20.73 -5.07
C ALA A 163 -12.80 -20.96 -5.33
N GLY A 164 -11.90 -20.39 -4.52
CA GLY A 164 -10.45 -20.55 -4.63
C GLY A 164 -9.76 -19.63 -5.66
N GLN A 165 -10.48 -18.70 -6.25
CA GLN A 165 -9.92 -17.76 -7.23
C GLN A 165 -9.16 -16.64 -6.51
N ARG A 166 -7.96 -16.29 -7.00
CA ARG A 166 -7.13 -15.24 -6.43
C ARG A 166 -7.78 -13.86 -6.60
N VAL A 167 -7.68 -13.05 -5.54
CA VAL A 167 -8.18 -11.67 -5.52
C VAL A 167 -7.05 -10.75 -5.06
N GLN A 168 -6.91 -9.64 -5.75
CA GLN A 168 -6.08 -8.51 -5.34
C GLN A 168 -6.97 -7.27 -5.27
N SER A 169 -6.83 -6.46 -4.21
CA SER A 169 -7.54 -5.18 -4.11
C SER A 169 -6.96 -4.14 -5.06
N GLU A 170 -7.69 -3.07 -5.27
CA GLU A 170 -7.06 -1.82 -5.68
C GLU A 170 -6.03 -1.38 -4.63
N THR A 171 -5.07 -0.55 -5.05
CA THR A 171 -4.08 0.04 -4.15
C THR A 171 -4.68 1.30 -3.53
N ALA A 172 -4.67 1.37 -2.20
CA ALA A 172 -5.00 2.59 -1.48
C ALA A 172 -3.72 3.25 -0.97
N SER A 173 -3.71 4.58 -0.90
CA SER A 173 -2.52 5.37 -0.58
C SER A 173 -2.79 6.36 0.52
N GLY A 174 -1.73 6.72 1.27
CA GLY A 174 -1.77 7.76 2.27
C GLY A 174 -0.42 8.41 2.50
N GLY A 175 -0.37 9.35 3.43
CA GLY A 175 0.84 10.08 3.79
C GLY A 175 1.18 9.99 5.26
N LEU A 176 2.47 10.06 5.58
CA LEU A 176 3.02 10.09 6.94
C LEU A 176 4.10 11.16 7.04
N LEU A 177 4.09 11.87 8.15
CA LEU A 177 5.13 12.81 8.57
C LEU A 177 5.85 12.23 9.79
N PHE A 178 7.16 12.01 9.68
CA PHE A 178 8.01 11.58 10.78
C PHE A 178 8.78 12.77 11.34
N VAL A 179 8.69 12.98 12.65
CA VAL A 179 9.35 14.06 13.39
C VAL A 179 9.81 13.55 14.76
N ASP A 180 10.79 14.22 15.36
CA ASP A 180 11.02 14.14 16.80
C ASP A 180 10.24 15.27 17.48
N ALA A 181 9.13 14.92 18.13
CA ALA A 181 8.23 15.89 18.76
C ALA A 181 8.85 16.58 19.98
N ALA A 182 9.90 16.03 20.57
CA ALA A 182 10.63 16.65 21.67
C ALA A 182 11.48 17.85 21.22
N VAL A 183 11.79 17.94 19.92
CA VAL A 183 12.58 19.04 19.33
C VAL A 183 11.64 20.08 18.76
N THR A 184 10.95 20.84 19.63
CA THR A 184 10.15 21.98 19.16
C THR A 184 11.02 23.09 18.58
N PRO A 185 10.55 23.86 17.59
CA PRO A 185 11.31 24.97 16.96
C PRO A 185 11.80 26.05 17.94
N GLU A 186 11.19 26.17 19.12
CA GLU A 186 11.59 27.14 20.15
C GLU A 186 12.93 26.80 20.85
N SER A 187 13.29 25.53 20.96
CA SER A 187 14.55 25.13 21.62
C SER A 187 15.80 25.52 20.81
N ARG A 188 15.67 25.90 19.53
CA ARG A 188 16.77 26.34 18.67
C ARG A 188 17.19 27.80 18.83
N LYS A 189 16.35 28.66 19.44
CA LYS A 189 16.69 30.08 19.60
C LYS A 189 17.66 30.38 20.74
N VAL A 190 17.99 29.38 21.56
CA VAL A 190 18.80 29.58 22.80
C VAL A 190 20.31 29.33 22.58
N LYS A 191 20.75 28.86 21.40
CA LYS A 191 22.19 28.66 21.10
C LYS A 191 22.68 29.60 19.99
N ARG A 192 22.64 30.90 20.21
CA ARG A 192 23.45 31.91 19.51
C ARG A 192 24.21 32.76 20.51
#